data_04e2ffdbb697c2df6f1392a2033471ea
#
_entry.id   04e2ffdbb697c2df6f1392a2033471ea
#
_cell.length_a   1.000
_cell.length_b   1.000
_cell.length_c   1.000
_cell.angle_alpha   90.00
_cell.angle_beta   90.00
_cell.angle_gamma   90.00
#
_symmetry.space_group_name_H-M   'P 1'
#
loop_
_entity.id
_entity.type
_entity.pdbx_description
1 polymer ?
#
loop_
_entity_poly.entity_id
_entity_poly.type
_entity_poly.pdbx_seq_one_letter_code
_entity_poly.pdbx_strand_id
1 'polypeptide(L)'
;MKHLRTISILLAALCAIALSFKGLREPDLWWQIKTGEWIIAHGKVPTEDVFSYTQKGQPWINIKWGFEVVAALVSNFLGSENVFILQGLVLLALLFFLFQLSTEISKKLNAETHATTAFLLLLPLLFISIDYRINGRPEMSSYLLSIVFLWLNLKYRNGNKPVIWWIIPLQCIWANIHEAFAIGVVINLIFLVAVFVEQKILALSPFQPKAFLR
;
A
#
# COMPACT_ATOMS: atom_id res chain seq x y z
N MET A 1 -16.03 -21.59 -12.54
CA MET A 1 -15.38 -20.27 -12.35
C MET A 1 -15.28 -19.83 -10.88
N LYS A 2 -16.36 -19.91 -10.07
CA LYS A 2 -16.27 -19.54 -8.63
C LYS A 2 -15.21 -20.32 -7.86
N HIS A 3 -15.13 -21.62 -8.02
CA HIS A 3 -14.13 -22.47 -7.34
C HIS A 3 -12.70 -22.12 -7.75
N LEU A 4 -12.43 -21.86 -9.02
CA LEU A 4 -11.10 -21.46 -9.49
C LEU A 4 -10.66 -20.13 -8.83
N ARG A 5 -11.56 -19.16 -8.76
CA ARG A 5 -11.32 -17.87 -8.08
C ARG A 5 -10.96 -18.09 -6.59
N THR A 6 -11.71 -18.93 -5.90
CA THR A 6 -11.46 -19.22 -4.48
C THR A 6 -10.10 -19.91 -4.28
N ILE A 7 -9.80 -20.94 -5.08
CA ILE A 7 -8.52 -21.64 -5.03
C ILE A 7 -7.36 -20.66 -5.27
N SER A 8 -7.50 -19.77 -6.24
CA SER A 8 -6.47 -18.78 -6.56
C SER A 8 -6.18 -17.81 -5.43
N ILE A 9 -7.23 -17.32 -4.77
CA ILE A 9 -7.09 -16.42 -3.61
C ILE A 9 -6.42 -17.18 -2.45
N LEU A 10 -6.80 -18.43 -2.21
CA LEU A 10 -6.19 -19.24 -1.17
C LEU A 10 -4.70 -19.54 -1.44
N LEU A 11 -4.34 -19.87 -2.69
CA LEU A 11 -2.95 -20.07 -3.08
C LEU A 11 -2.14 -18.76 -2.92
N ALA A 12 -2.67 -17.62 -3.35
CA ALA A 12 -2.01 -16.34 -3.16
C ALA A 12 -1.80 -16.01 -1.68
N ALA A 13 -2.80 -16.27 -0.83
CA ALA A 13 -2.71 -16.08 0.61
C ALA A 13 -1.68 -17.03 1.24
N LEU A 14 -1.65 -18.29 0.85
CA LEU A 14 -0.64 -19.26 1.32
C LEU A 14 0.78 -18.85 0.92
N CYS A 15 0.98 -18.38 -0.32
CA CYS A 15 2.28 -17.84 -0.77
C CYS A 15 2.69 -16.62 0.04
N ALA A 16 1.76 -15.69 0.30
CA ALA A 16 2.04 -14.50 1.11
C ALA A 16 2.44 -14.87 2.54
N ILE A 17 1.72 -15.81 3.16
CA ILE A 17 2.04 -16.34 4.49
C ILE A 17 3.44 -16.98 4.47
N ALA A 18 3.72 -17.88 3.52
CA ALA A 18 5.02 -18.53 3.42
C ALA A 18 6.18 -17.55 3.25
N LEU A 19 5.99 -16.50 2.44
CA LEU A 19 7.00 -15.46 2.24
C LEU A 19 7.19 -14.60 3.50
N SER A 20 6.17 -14.42 4.31
CA SER A 20 6.26 -13.66 5.57
C SER A 20 7.13 -14.36 6.62
N PHE A 21 7.24 -15.68 6.58
CA PHE A 21 8.11 -16.46 7.48
C PHE A 21 9.61 -16.41 7.10
N LYS A 22 9.99 -15.70 6.05
CA LYS A 22 11.41 -15.38 5.84
C LYS A 22 11.88 -14.54 7.02
N GLY A 23 12.87 -15.02 7.76
CA GLY A 23 13.39 -14.37 8.95
C GLY A 23 13.69 -12.88 8.70
N LEU A 24 13.47 -12.06 9.71
CA LEU A 24 13.76 -10.62 9.68
C LEU A 24 15.26 -10.42 9.43
N ARG A 25 15.61 -10.04 8.20
CA ARG A 25 17.01 -9.82 7.78
C ARG A 25 17.38 -8.33 7.75
N GLU A 26 16.44 -7.46 8.16
CA GLU A 26 16.60 -6.03 8.09
C GLU A 26 17.23 -5.49 9.37
N PRO A 27 18.49 -5.04 9.33
CA PRO A 27 19.16 -4.49 10.51
C PRO A 27 18.46 -3.23 11.05
N ASP A 28 17.85 -2.44 10.16
CA ASP A 28 17.19 -1.19 10.53
C ASP A 28 15.91 -1.39 11.35
N LEU A 29 15.29 -2.56 11.28
CA LEU A 29 14.07 -2.84 12.04
C LEU A 29 14.28 -2.69 13.55
N TRP A 30 15.45 -3.07 14.05
CA TRP A 30 15.74 -3.05 15.48
C TRP A 30 15.78 -1.63 16.06
N TRP A 31 16.44 -0.71 15.36
CA TRP A 31 16.44 0.67 15.83
C TRP A 31 15.07 1.35 15.60
N GLN A 32 14.32 0.96 14.56
CA GLN A 32 12.95 1.44 14.34
C GLN A 32 12.01 1.01 15.48
N ILE A 33 12.09 -0.25 15.93
CA ILE A 33 11.36 -0.71 17.12
C ILE A 33 11.76 0.12 18.35
N LYS A 34 13.06 0.34 18.57
CA LYS A 34 13.55 1.15 19.70
C LYS A 34 13.07 2.60 19.65
N THR A 35 13.00 3.19 18.46
CA THR A 35 12.44 4.53 18.27
C THR A 35 10.95 4.54 18.60
N GLY A 36 10.19 3.55 18.14
CA GLY A 36 8.78 3.42 18.48
C GLY A 36 8.54 3.24 19.98
N GLU A 37 9.33 2.42 20.67
CA GLU A 37 9.29 2.27 22.13
C GLU A 37 9.56 3.62 22.84
N TRP A 38 10.55 4.37 22.35
CA TRP A 38 10.87 5.68 22.89
C TRP A 38 9.71 6.66 22.72
N ILE A 39 9.07 6.68 21.52
CA ILE A 39 7.90 7.53 21.23
C ILE A 39 6.74 7.17 22.16
N ILE A 40 6.45 5.89 22.36
CA ILE A 40 5.39 5.43 23.27
C ILE A 40 5.67 5.86 24.70
N ALA A 41 6.91 5.72 25.16
CA ALA A 41 7.30 6.06 26.52
C ALA A 41 7.26 7.58 26.83
N HIS A 42 7.57 8.42 25.81
CA HIS A 42 7.67 9.88 26.00
C HIS A 42 6.45 10.66 25.47
N GLY A 43 5.53 10.00 24.75
CA GLY A 43 4.34 10.61 24.16
C GLY A 43 4.62 11.68 23.09
N LYS A 44 5.81 11.67 22.49
CA LYS A 44 6.23 12.63 21.45
C LYS A 44 7.22 11.99 20.47
N VAL A 45 7.23 12.50 19.23
CA VAL A 45 8.24 12.11 18.23
C VAL A 45 9.56 12.83 18.53
N PRO A 46 10.72 12.17 18.54
CA PRO A 46 12.01 12.82 18.75
C PRO A 46 12.30 13.78 17.57
N THR A 47 12.76 15.00 17.92
CA THR A 47 13.19 16.03 16.96
C THR A 47 14.70 16.17 16.91
N GLU A 48 15.40 15.39 17.73
CA GLU A 48 16.86 15.31 17.81
C GLU A 48 17.29 13.85 17.95
N ASP A 49 18.51 13.54 17.55
CA ASP A 49 19.08 12.19 17.70
C ASP A 49 19.30 11.88 19.18
N VAL A 50 18.52 10.91 19.69
CA VAL A 50 18.56 10.44 21.09
C VAL A 50 19.32 9.11 21.24
N PHE A 51 19.76 8.48 20.14
CA PHE A 51 20.29 7.12 20.11
C PHE A 51 21.78 7.05 19.80
N SER A 52 22.28 7.85 18.85
CA SER A 52 23.65 7.69 18.40
C SER A 52 24.64 8.33 19.37
N TYR A 53 25.82 7.76 19.44
CA TYR A 53 26.91 8.28 20.27
C TYR A 53 27.53 9.55 19.67
N THR A 54 27.71 9.56 18.35
CA THR A 54 28.44 10.62 17.63
C THR A 54 27.58 11.81 17.24
N GLN A 55 26.25 11.61 17.10
CA GLN A 55 25.31 12.62 16.62
C GLN A 55 24.23 12.98 17.65
N LYS A 56 24.40 12.58 18.90
CA LYS A 56 23.44 12.87 19.98
C LYS A 56 23.11 14.36 20.05
N GLY A 57 21.83 14.69 20.07
CA GLY A 57 21.33 16.07 20.13
C GLY A 57 21.33 16.81 18.79
N GLN A 58 21.78 16.21 17.69
CA GLN A 58 21.64 16.82 16.37
C GLN A 58 20.19 16.78 15.88
N PRO A 59 19.72 17.80 15.15
CA PRO A 59 18.36 17.83 14.61
C PRO A 59 18.05 16.58 13.77
N TRP A 60 16.90 15.95 14.05
CA TRP A 60 16.44 14.77 13.34
C TRP A 60 14.96 14.89 12.97
N ILE A 61 14.66 14.70 11.68
CA ILE A 61 13.29 14.64 11.16
C ILE A 61 12.91 13.18 10.95
N ASN A 62 12.09 12.66 11.87
CA ASN A 62 11.61 11.27 11.78
C ASN A 62 10.30 11.19 10.99
N ILE A 63 10.39 10.85 9.69
CA ILE A 63 9.23 10.69 8.79
C ILE A 63 8.60 9.30 8.84
N LYS A 64 9.17 8.35 9.57
CA LYS A 64 8.68 6.96 9.67
C LYS A 64 8.07 6.65 11.04
N TRP A 65 7.88 7.65 11.88
CA TRP A 65 7.46 7.48 13.27
C TRP A 65 6.18 6.64 13.42
N GLY A 66 5.23 6.75 12.47
CA GLY A 66 4.01 5.96 12.51
C GLY A 66 4.25 4.46 12.32
N PHE A 67 5.16 4.09 11.39
CA PHE A 67 5.59 2.69 11.25
C PHE A 67 6.33 2.20 12.50
N GLU A 68 7.23 3.00 13.05
CA GLU A 68 8.04 2.66 14.23
C GLU A 68 7.17 2.39 15.45
N VAL A 69 6.14 3.22 15.68
CA VAL A 69 5.16 3.00 16.76
C VAL A 69 4.40 1.68 16.56
N VAL A 70 3.92 1.41 15.34
CA VAL A 70 3.21 0.15 15.05
C VAL A 70 4.14 -1.06 15.23
N ALA A 71 5.38 -0.98 14.75
CA ALA A 71 6.37 -2.05 14.91
C ALA A 71 6.70 -2.30 16.40
N ALA A 72 6.85 -1.24 17.19
CA ALA A 72 7.07 -1.35 18.64
C ALA A 72 5.87 -1.96 19.36
N LEU A 73 4.64 -1.57 19.01
CA LEU A 73 3.44 -2.16 19.60
C LEU A 73 3.38 -3.67 19.29
N VAL A 74 3.61 -4.07 18.04
CA VAL A 74 3.63 -5.50 17.66
C VAL A 74 4.75 -6.23 18.43
N SER A 75 5.94 -5.64 18.50
CA SER A 75 7.07 -6.19 19.25
C SER A 75 6.74 -6.39 20.75
N ASN A 76 6.09 -5.42 21.37
CA ASN A 76 5.73 -5.47 22.79
C ASN A 76 4.65 -6.51 23.10
N PHE A 77 3.70 -6.72 22.18
CA PHE A 77 2.60 -7.67 22.40
C PHE A 77 2.93 -9.11 21.97
N LEU A 78 3.73 -9.28 20.93
CA LEU A 78 3.95 -10.59 20.30
C LEU A 78 5.42 -11.05 20.38
N GLY A 79 6.34 -10.19 20.84
CA GLY A 79 7.77 -10.41 20.75
C GLY A 79 8.38 -9.84 19.46
N SER A 80 9.61 -9.34 19.55
CA SER A 80 10.31 -8.69 18.44
C SER A 80 10.55 -9.60 17.24
N GLU A 81 10.71 -10.90 17.48
CA GLU A 81 10.84 -11.92 16.47
C GLU A 81 9.56 -12.10 15.62
N ASN A 82 8.39 -11.67 16.14
CA ASN A 82 7.10 -11.83 15.49
C ASN A 82 6.63 -10.57 14.71
N VAL A 83 7.46 -9.55 14.59
CA VAL A 83 7.14 -8.35 13.77
C VAL A 83 6.91 -8.69 12.29
N PHE A 84 7.41 -9.85 11.82
CA PHE A 84 7.09 -10.38 10.48
C PHE A 84 5.59 -10.56 10.24
N ILE A 85 4.77 -10.71 11.30
CA ILE A 85 3.30 -10.83 11.20
C ILE A 85 2.72 -9.54 10.61
N LEU A 86 3.20 -8.36 11.04
CA LEU A 86 2.79 -7.07 10.47
C LEU A 86 3.03 -7.05 8.96
N GLN A 87 4.19 -7.50 8.53
CA GLN A 87 4.55 -7.60 7.12
C GLN A 87 3.63 -8.57 6.36
N GLY A 88 3.33 -9.72 6.95
CA GLY A 88 2.38 -10.67 6.39
C GLY A 88 0.99 -10.07 6.18
N LEU A 89 0.49 -9.31 7.17
CA LEU A 89 -0.79 -8.61 7.06
C LEU A 89 -0.78 -7.55 5.96
N VAL A 90 0.30 -6.76 5.86
CA VAL A 90 0.45 -5.77 4.78
C VAL A 90 0.48 -6.46 3.41
N LEU A 91 1.18 -7.58 3.27
CA LEU A 91 1.24 -8.35 2.03
C LEU A 91 -0.13 -8.94 1.65
N LEU A 92 -0.86 -9.48 2.61
CA LEU A 92 -2.23 -9.98 2.39
C LEU A 92 -3.17 -8.85 1.94
N ALA A 93 -3.09 -7.69 2.58
CA ALA A 93 -3.85 -6.50 2.19
C ALA A 93 -3.47 -6.03 0.78
N LEU A 94 -2.19 -6.02 0.43
CA LEU A 94 -1.69 -5.67 -0.90
C LEU A 94 -2.28 -6.61 -1.97
N LEU A 95 -2.25 -7.92 -1.75
CA LEU A 95 -2.84 -8.91 -2.66
C LEU A 95 -4.35 -8.73 -2.79
N PHE A 96 -5.04 -8.47 -1.68
CA PHE A 96 -6.47 -8.19 -1.70
C PHE A 96 -6.80 -6.97 -2.56
N PHE A 97 -6.12 -5.84 -2.33
CA PHE A 97 -6.38 -4.62 -3.09
C PHE A 97 -5.92 -4.72 -4.55
N LEU A 98 -4.85 -5.45 -4.84
CA LEU A 98 -4.42 -5.73 -6.21
C LEU A 98 -5.50 -6.53 -6.96
N PHE A 99 -6.10 -7.53 -6.30
CA PHE A 99 -7.23 -8.27 -6.87
C PHE A 99 -8.46 -7.38 -7.09
N GLN A 100 -8.78 -6.51 -6.12
CA GLN A 100 -9.88 -5.54 -6.27
C GLN A 100 -9.61 -4.55 -7.41
N LEU A 101 -8.37 -4.08 -7.58
CA LEU A 101 -7.95 -3.22 -8.67
C LEU A 101 -8.13 -3.92 -10.02
N SER A 102 -7.67 -5.16 -10.16
CA SER A 102 -7.84 -5.95 -11.38
C SER A 102 -9.31 -6.15 -11.74
N THR A 103 -10.17 -6.33 -10.74
CA THR A 103 -11.63 -6.45 -10.92
C THR A 103 -12.23 -5.13 -11.42
N GLU A 104 -11.84 -3.98 -10.87
CA GLU A 104 -12.36 -2.67 -11.32
C GLU A 104 -11.92 -2.34 -12.76
N ILE A 105 -10.68 -2.69 -13.14
CA ILE A 105 -10.19 -2.55 -14.52
C ILE A 105 -10.99 -3.45 -15.46
N SER A 106 -11.22 -4.70 -15.10
CA SER A 106 -11.93 -5.68 -15.93
C SER A 106 -13.38 -5.33 -16.18
N LYS A 107 -14.07 -4.73 -15.21
CA LYS A 107 -15.43 -4.19 -15.39
C LYS A 107 -15.47 -3.15 -16.50
N LYS A 108 -14.51 -2.22 -16.51
CA LYS A 108 -14.44 -1.18 -17.54
C LYS A 108 -14.18 -1.74 -18.94
N LEU A 109 -13.46 -2.86 -19.03
CA LEU A 109 -13.12 -3.51 -20.28
C LEU A 109 -14.17 -4.56 -20.74
N ASN A 110 -15.26 -4.73 -19.99
CA ASN A 110 -16.23 -5.82 -20.19
C ASN A 110 -15.58 -7.21 -20.23
N ALA A 111 -14.50 -7.39 -19.46
CA ALA A 111 -13.64 -8.56 -19.45
C ALA A 111 -13.54 -9.20 -18.05
N GLU A 112 -14.62 -9.17 -17.28
CA GLU A 112 -14.64 -9.64 -15.87
C GLU A 112 -14.21 -11.11 -15.72
N THR A 113 -14.48 -11.94 -16.72
CA THR A 113 -14.08 -13.36 -16.74
C THR A 113 -12.57 -13.55 -16.77
N HIS A 114 -11.82 -12.57 -17.26
CA HIS A 114 -10.36 -12.63 -17.40
C HIS A 114 -9.60 -11.99 -16.23
N ALA A 115 -10.29 -11.25 -15.34
CA ALA A 115 -9.64 -10.59 -14.20
C ALA A 115 -8.87 -11.56 -13.31
N THR A 116 -9.49 -12.69 -12.97
CA THR A 116 -8.85 -13.72 -12.13
C THR A 116 -7.64 -14.35 -12.83
N THR A 117 -7.75 -14.64 -14.11
CA THR A 117 -6.65 -15.22 -14.88
C THR A 117 -5.49 -14.24 -15.00
N ALA A 118 -5.76 -12.96 -15.31
CA ALA A 118 -4.72 -11.93 -15.37
C ALA A 118 -4.02 -11.74 -14.02
N PHE A 119 -4.79 -11.68 -12.94
CA PHE A 119 -4.25 -11.60 -11.58
C PHE A 119 -3.30 -12.76 -11.28
N LEU A 120 -3.70 -14.00 -11.59
CA LEU A 120 -2.88 -15.19 -11.36
C LEU A 120 -1.60 -15.22 -12.16
N LEU A 121 -1.66 -14.80 -13.43
CA LEU A 121 -0.47 -14.74 -14.30
C LEU A 121 0.54 -13.69 -13.81
N LEU A 122 0.08 -12.63 -13.17
CA LEU A 122 0.93 -11.57 -12.64
C LEU A 122 1.49 -11.86 -11.24
N LEU A 123 0.90 -12.78 -10.47
CA LEU A 123 1.35 -13.12 -9.12
C LEU A 123 2.82 -13.55 -9.02
N PRO A 124 3.35 -14.45 -9.87
CA PRO A 124 4.75 -14.85 -9.80
C PRO A 124 5.69 -13.65 -10.04
N LEU A 125 5.36 -12.79 -10.99
CA LEU A 125 6.14 -11.57 -11.26
C LEU A 125 6.11 -10.61 -10.07
N LEU A 126 4.95 -10.44 -9.45
CA LEU A 126 4.82 -9.65 -8.23
C LEU A 126 5.71 -10.20 -7.13
N PHE A 127 5.61 -11.51 -6.82
CA PHE A 127 6.41 -12.12 -5.76
C PHE A 127 7.91 -12.03 -6.01
N ILE A 128 8.36 -12.27 -7.23
CA ILE A 128 9.78 -12.10 -7.60
C ILE A 128 10.23 -10.65 -7.39
N SER A 129 9.39 -9.67 -7.79
CA SER A 129 9.72 -8.24 -7.69
C SER A 129 9.79 -7.74 -6.26
N ILE A 130 8.95 -8.25 -5.36
CA ILE A 130 8.88 -7.79 -3.97
C ILE A 130 9.68 -8.66 -3.00
N ASP A 131 10.18 -9.84 -3.42
CA ASP A 131 10.84 -10.81 -2.54
C ASP A 131 11.99 -10.21 -1.72
N TYR A 132 12.81 -9.39 -2.34
CA TYR A 132 13.91 -8.69 -1.68
C TYR A 132 13.43 -7.63 -0.66
N ARG A 133 12.23 -7.07 -0.86
CA ARG A 133 11.65 -6.00 -0.04
C ARG A 133 10.78 -6.52 1.11
N ILE A 134 10.51 -7.84 1.14
CA ILE A 134 9.76 -8.49 2.22
C ILE A 134 10.72 -8.73 3.41
N ASN A 135 11.09 -7.67 4.13
CA ASN A 135 12.10 -7.74 5.20
C ASN A 135 11.73 -6.89 6.44
N GLY A 136 10.45 -6.61 6.68
CA GLY A 136 10.02 -5.79 7.83
C GLY A 136 10.24 -4.29 7.65
N ARG A 137 10.28 -3.82 6.40
CA ARG A 137 10.49 -2.40 6.05
C ARG A 137 9.18 -1.62 5.91
N PRO A 138 9.17 -0.32 6.20
CA PRO A 138 8.01 0.55 6.01
C PRO A 138 7.61 0.71 4.53
N GLU A 139 8.53 0.44 3.59
CA GLU A 139 8.31 0.52 2.13
C GLU A 139 7.12 -0.33 1.66
N MET A 140 6.87 -1.48 2.29
CA MET A 140 5.73 -2.35 1.97
C MET A 140 4.39 -1.63 2.11
N SER A 141 4.29 -0.71 3.08
CA SER A 141 3.11 0.14 3.25
C SER A 141 2.90 1.06 2.05
N SER A 142 3.99 1.54 1.43
CA SER A 142 3.89 2.38 0.23
C SER A 142 3.42 1.61 -0.99
N TYR A 143 3.83 0.35 -1.17
CA TYR A 143 3.29 -0.50 -2.23
C TYR A 143 1.79 -0.73 -2.04
N LEU A 144 1.37 -1.07 -0.82
CA LEU A 144 -0.05 -1.22 -0.49
C LEU A 144 -0.84 0.05 -0.77
N LEU A 145 -0.39 1.19 -0.24
CA LEU A 145 -1.10 2.46 -0.38
C LEU A 145 -1.15 2.95 -1.83
N SER A 146 -0.10 2.71 -2.62
CA SER A 146 -0.12 2.99 -4.07
C SER A 146 -1.26 2.23 -4.78
N ILE A 147 -1.41 0.94 -4.49
CA ILE A 147 -2.49 0.12 -5.05
C ILE A 147 -3.86 0.58 -4.55
N VAL A 148 -3.99 0.91 -3.26
CA VAL A 148 -5.24 1.44 -2.68
C VAL A 148 -5.64 2.76 -3.36
N PHE A 149 -4.70 3.69 -3.59
CA PHE A 149 -4.97 4.95 -4.27
C PHE A 149 -5.42 4.74 -5.72
N LEU A 150 -4.76 3.85 -6.46
CA LEU A 150 -5.19 3.48 -7.81
C LEU A 150 -6.61 2.89 -7.80
N TRP A 151 -6.90 2.00 -6.87
CA TRP A 151 -8.21 1.39 -6.71
C TRP A 151 -9.30 2.40 -6.36
N LEU A 152 -9.04 3.33 -5.41
CA LEU A 152 -9.99 4.39 -5.03
C LEU A 152 -10.31 5.29 -6.21
N ASN A 153 -9.30 5.72 -6.97
CA ASN A 153 -9.48 6.56 -8.15
C ASN A 153 -10.29 5.85 -9.25
N LEU A 154 -10.00 4.57 -9.54
CA LEU A 154 -10.79 3.81 -10.50
C LEU A 154 -12.22 3.58 -10.03
N LYS A 155 -12.43 3.27 -8.76
CA LYS A 155 -13.75 3.08 -8.19
C LYS A 155 -14.58 4.37 -8.22
N TYR A 156 -13.94 5.52 -7.98
CA TYR A 156 -14.54 6.83 -8.16
C TYR A 156 -14.97 7.04 -9.62
N ARG A 157 -14.10 6.72 -10.60
CA ARG A 157 -14.44 6.80 -12.03
C ARG A 157 -15.59 5.86 -12.41
N ASN A 158 -15.66 4.70 -11.80
CA ASN A 158 -16.72 3.71 -12.05
C ASN A 158 -18.04 4.03 -11.32
N GLY A 159 -18.19 5.24 -10.76
CA GLY A 159 -19.44 5.76 -10.22
C GLY A 159 -19.57 5.78 -8.71
N ASN A 160 -18.67 5.16 -7.95
CA ASN A 160 -18.71 5.22 -6.48
C ASN A 160 -18.02 6.49 -5.97
N LYS A 161 -18.71 7.61 -6.05
CA LYS A 161 -18.15 8.94 -5.72
C LYS A 161 -17.67 9.11 -4.27
N PRO A 162 -18.36 8.59 -3.23
CA PRO A 162 -17.94 8.78 -1.83
C PRO A 162 -16.57 8.20 -1.49
N VAL A 163 -16.07 7.19 -2.22
CA VAL A 163 -14.80 6.53 -1.88
C VAL A 163 -13.59 7.46 -1.99
N ILE A 164 -13.68 8.54 -2.78
CA ILE A 164 -12.56 9.45 -2.99
C ILE A 164 -12.13 10.17 -1.70
N TRP A 165 -13.04 10.38 -0.77
CA TRP A 165 -12.76 11.04 0.51
C TRP A 165 -11.79 10.27 1.39
N TRP A 166 -11.64 8.94 1.17
CA TRP A 166 -10.66 8.13 1.88
C TRP A 166 -9.21 8.47 1.54
N ILE A 167 -8.98 9.13 0.41
CA ILE A 167 -7.64 9.58 0.02
C ILE A 167 -7.03 10.51 1.06
N ILE A 168 -7.83 11.41 1.68
CA ILE A 168 -7.32 12.40 2.63
C ILE A 168 -6.72 11.73 3.88
N PRO A 169 -7.48 10.94 4.66
CA PRO A 169 -6.91 10.30 5.85
C PRO A 169 -5.80 9.29 5.50
N LEU A 170 -5.91 8.57 4.39
CA LEU A 170 -4.86 7.65 3.97
C LEU A 170 -3.58 8.37 3.56
N GLN A 171 -3.66 9.55 2.92
CA GLN A 171 -2.49 10.38 2.61
C GLN A 171 -1.81 10.87 3.88
N CYS A 172 -2.59 11.31 4.89
CA CYS A 172 -2.05 11.70 6.20
C CYS A 172 -1.33 10.52 6.89
N ILE A 173 -1.93 9.34 6.87
CA ILE A 173 -1.32 8.11 7.41
C ILE A 173 -0.01 7.81 6.66
N TRP A 174 -0.02 7.82 5.33
CA TRP A 174 1.14 7.51 4.51
C TRP A 174 2.31 8.45 4.77
N ALA A 175 2.04 9.77 4.91
CA ALA A 175 3.06 10.77 5.18
C ALA A 175 3.80 10.56 6.52
N ASN A 176 3.23 9.79 7.43
CA ASN A 176 3.82 9.47 8.74
C ASN A 176 4.38 8.02 8.83
N ILE A 177 4.21 7.23 7.76
CA ILE A 177 4.69 5.83 7.72
C ILE A 177 5.96 5.70 6.87
N HIS A 178 6.04 6.43 5.72
CA HIS A 178 7.14 6.25 4.79
C HIS A 178 7.33 7.47 3.88
N GLU A 179 8.59 7.80 3.58
CA GLU A 179 8.98 8.96 2.76
C GLU A 179 8.41 8.95 1.33
N ALA A 180 8.03 7.80 0.80
CA ALA A 180 7.43 7.69 -0.53
C ALA A 180 5.97 8.17 -0.62
N PHE A 181 5.42 8.83 0.40
CA PHE A 181 4.04 9.36 0.40
C PHE A 181 3.73 10.31 -0.77
N ALA A 182 4.75 10.96 -1.34
CA ALA A 182 4.60 11.81 -2.52
C ALA A 182 4.03 11.06 -3.74
N ILE A 183 4.23 9.74 -3.83
CA ILE A 183 3.65 8.88 -4.88
C ILE A 183 2.12 8.98 -4.86
N GLY A 184 1.49 9.03 -3.69
CA GLY A 184 0.03 9.19 -3.57
C GLY A 184 -0.46 10.49 -4.18
N VAL A 185 0.25 11.60 -3.96
CA VAL A 185 -0.06 12.89 -4.58
C VAL A 185 0.08 12.80 -6.10
N VAL A 186 1.17 12.20 -6.59
CA VAL A 186 1.41 12.02 -8.03
C VAL A 186 0.33 11.17 -8.68
N ILE A 187 -0.09 10.05 -8.07
CA ILE A 187 -1.18 9.21 -8.57
C ILE A 187 -2.45 10.04 -8.73
N ASN A 188 -2.83 10.82 -7.72
CA ASN A 188 -4.04 11.64 -7.77
C ASN A 188 -3.96 12.75 -8.83
N LEU A 189 -2.80 13.39 -8.98
CA LEU A 189 -2.59 14.39 -10.03
C LEU A 189 -2.70 13.78 -11.43
N ILE A 190 -2.12 12.62 -11.67
CA ILE A 190 -2.24 11.89 -12.95
C ILE A 190 -3.71 11.58 -13.25
N PHE A 191 -4.47 11.09 -12.26
CA PHE A 191 -5.90 10.84 -12.44
C PHE A 191 -6.70 12.11 -12.72
N LEU A 192 -6.41 13.21 -12.03
CA LEU A 192 -7.04 14.50 -12.27
C LEU A 192 -6.79 14.99 -13.69
N VAL A 193 -5.53 14.96 -14.13
CA VAL A 193 -5.15 15.33 -15.50
C VAL A 193 -5.82 14.42 -16.52
N ALA A 194 -5.84 13.11 -16.31
CA ALA A 194 -6.47 12.16 -17.21
C ALA A 194 -7.98 12.43 -17.37
N VAL A 195 -8.68 12.70 -16.26
CA VAL A 195 -10.12 13.06 -16.31
C VAL A 195 -10.34 14.38 -17.05
N PHE A 196 -9.50 15.39 -16.81
CA PHE A 196 -9.61 16.68 -17.49
C PHE A 196 -9.38 16.54 -19.00
N VAL A 197 -8.34 15.81 -19.41
CA VAL A 197 -8.02 15.57 -20.82
C VAL A 197 -9.15 14.78 -21.50
N GLU A 198 -9.66 13.73 -20.84
CA GLU A 198 -10.79 12.94 -21.37
C GLU A 198 -12.03 13.81 -21.60
N GLN A 199 -12.38 14.69 -20.64
CA GLN A 199 -13.51 15.62 -20.79
C GLN A 199 -13.32 16.59 -21.96
N LYS A 200 -12.10 17.12 -22.16
CA LYS A 200 -11.79 18.02 -23.28
C LYS A 200 -11.85 17.31 -24.62
N ILE A 201 -11.29 16.11 -24.74
CA ILE A 201 -11.33 15.31 -25.98
C ILE A 201 -12.77 14.95 -26.34
N LEU A 202 -13.59 14.53 -25.36
CA LEU A 202 -15.01 14.21 -25.58
C LEU A 202 -15.81 15.45 -25.95
N ALA A 203 -15.50 16.62 -25.39
CA ALA A 203 -16.15 17.88 -25.74
C ALA A 203 -15.80 18.37 -27.17
N LEU A 204 -14.62 17.98 -27.68
CA LEU A 204 -14.17 18.32 -29.04
C LEU A 204 -14.59 17.30 -30.09
N SER A 205 -15.05 16.10 -29.68
CA SER A 205 -15.49 15.05 -30.60
C SER A 205 -16.89 15.35 -31.11
N PRO A 206 -17.11 15.45 -32.43
CA PRO A 206 -18.45 15.59 -33.02
C PRO A 206 -19.33 14.35 -32.78
N PHE A 207 -18.75 13.23 -32.36
CA PHE A 207 -19.40 11.98 -31.98
C PHE A 207 -19.65 11.98 -30.48
N GLN A 208 -20.82 12.41 -30.02
CA GLN A 208 -21.29 12.19 -28.65
C GLN A 208 -21.85 10.76 -28.53
N PRO A 209 -21.14 9.78 -28.05
CA PRO A 209 -21.76 8.55 -27.58
C PRO A 209 -22.40 8.84 -26.23
N LYS A 210 -23.71 9.14 -26.22
CA LYS A 210 -24.55 9.28 -25.00
C LYS A 210 -24.50 8.05 -24.07
N ALA A 211 -23.74 7.02 -24.43
CA ALA A 211 -23.61 5.75 -23.72
C ALA A 211 -22.47 5.67 -22.68
N PHE A 212 -21.60 6.69 -22.59
CA PHE A 212 -20.41 6.62 -21.70
C PHE A 212 -20.57 7.35 -20.36
N LEU A 213 -21.73 7.99 -20.11
CA LEU A 213 -22.00 8.79 -18.90
C LEU A 213 -23.08 8.20 -17.99
N ARG A 214 -23.38 6.91 -18.12
CA ARG A 214 -24.25 6.19 -17.16
C ARG A 214 -23.49 5.18 -16.36
#